data_82735eaedac17ce8d14eb9e858e23261
#
_entry.id   82735eaedac17ce8d14eb9e858e23261
#
_cell.length_a   1.000
_cell.length_b   1.000
_cell.length_c   1.000
_cell.angle_alpha   90.00
_cell.angle_beta   90.00
_cell.angle_gamma   90.00
#
_symmetry.space_group_name_H-M   'P 1'
#
loop_
_entity.id
_entity.type
_entity.pdbx_description
1 polymer ?
#
loop_
_entity_poly.entity_id
_entity_poly.type
_entity_poly.pdbx_seq_one_letter_code
_entity_poly.pdbx_strand_id
1 'polypeptide(L)'
;MKLLNRTLLLVLLLTLPLSAADPLYGVWKTRPSGKPGDTMKQTMTIEPVADGIKFTTDIEFGSGAGGMSTTYVTKLDGAEVPVYSAGKVVMKLRGKKTGPNTYEGSVTGPGGSGTSKTTLSADGKTMTVDGMIGPIASHLVFDRVK
;
A
#
# COMPACT_ATOMS: atom_id res chain seq x y z
N MET A 1 -6.48 -39.04 -59.08
CA MET A 1 -6.55 -39.06 -57.61
C MET A 1 -5.85 -37.84 -57.08
N LYS A 2 -6.63 -36.85 -56.58
CA LYS A 2 -6.08 -35.59 -56.00
C LYS A 2 -6.04 -35.77 -54.49
N LEU A 3 -4.85 -35.80 -53.92
CA LEU A 3 -4.66 -35.78 -52.46
C LEU A 3 -4.88 -34.36 -51.95
N LEU A 4 -5.91 -34.21 -51.15
CA LEU A 4 -6.25 -32.94 -50.50
C LEU A 4 -5.41 -32.83 -49.21
N ASN A 5 -4.36 -32.05 -49.27
CA ASN A 5 -3.52 -31.73 -48.09
C ASN A 5 -4.29 -30.79 -47.18
N ARG A 6 -4.89 -31.29 -46.10
CA ARG A 6 -5.49 -30.49 -45.02
C ARG A 6 -4.37 -30.07 -44.06
N THR A 7 -3.83 -28.89 -44.28
CA THR A 7 -2.96 -28.21 -43.33
C THR A 7 -3.81 -27.75 -42.15
N LEU A 8 -3.72 -28.48 -41.04
CA LEU A 8 -4.34 -28.13 -39.77
C LEU A 8 -3.53 -26.98 -39.16
N LEU A 9 -4.01 -25.75 -39.30
CA LEU A 9 -3.42 -24.57 -38.67
C LEU A 9 -3.77 -24.60 -37.18
N LEU A 10 -2.84 -25.12 -36.37
CA LEU A 10 -2.97 -25.09 -34.92
C LEU A 10 -2.68 -23.67 -34.42
N VAL A 11 -3.73 -22.87 -34.22
CA VAL A 11 -3.64 -21.57 -33.58
C VAL A 11 -3.39 -21.81 -32.09
N LEU A 12 -2.12 -21.75 -31.69
CA LEU A 12 -1.70 -21.77 -30.32
C LEU A 12 -2.07 -20.40 -29.69
N LEU A 13 -3.25 -20.28 -29.08
CA LEU A 13 -3.59 -19.15 -28.24
C LEU A 13 -2.64 -19.15 -27.04
N LEU A 14 -1.58 -18.35 -27.12
CA LEU A 14 -0.79 -17.97 -25.95
C LEU A 14 -1.71 -17.13 -25.05
N THR A 15 -2.36 -17.77 -24.09
CA THR A 15 -2.95 -17.08 -22.94
C THR A 15 -1.77 -16.64 -22.08
N LEU A 16 -1.29 -15.41 -22.31
CA LEU A 16 -0.41 -14.73 -21.37
C LEU A 16 -1.18 -14.67 -20.04
N PRO A 17 -0.61 -15.16 -18.93
CA PRO A 17 -1.22 -14.93 -17.65
C PRO A 17 -1.29 -13.41 -17.46
N LEU A 18 -2.49 -12.85 -17.43
CA LEU A 18 -2.70 -11.49 -16.94
C LEU A 18 -2.21 -11.54 -15.50
N SER A 19 -0.99 -11.05 -15.25
CA SER A 19 -0.48 -10.87 -13.89
C SER A 19 -1.47 -9.94 -13.20
N ALA A 20 -2.31 -10.50 -12.34
CA ALA A 20 -3.23 -9.69 -11.56
C ALA A 20 -2.39 -8.68 -10.79
N ALA A 21 -2.71 -7.39 -10.94
CA ALA A 21 -2.03 -6.34 -10.20
C ALA A 21 -2.08 -6.69 -8.70
N ASP A 22 -0.99 -6.43 -7.97
CA ASP A 22 -0.95 -6.68 -6.53
C ASP A 22 -2.15 -5.99 -5.89
N PRO A 23 -2.95 -6.67 -5.07
CA PRO A 23 -4.17 -6.11 -4.48
C PRO A 23 -3.88 -4.90 -3.56
N LEU A 24 -2.63 -4.66 -3.23
CA LEU A 24 -2.21 -3.48 -2.47
C LEU A 24 -2.26 -2.19 -3.30
N TYR A 25 -2.06 -2.26 -4.63
CA TYR A 25 -2.02 -1.08 -5.50
C TYR A 25 -3.36 -0.38 -5.57
N GLY A 26 -3.34 0.94 -5.54
CA GLY A 26 -4.52 1.78 -5.67
C GLY A 26 -4.47 3.01 -4.79
N VAL A 27 -5.60 3.68 -4.71
CA VAL A 27 -5.81 4.84 -3.83
C VAL A 27 -6.75 4.45 -2.71
N TRP A 28 -6.32 4.72 -1.49
CA TRP A 28 -6.97 4.34 -0.26
C TRP A 28 -7.25 5.57 0.58
N LYS A 29 -8.45 5.68 1.14
CA LYS A 29 -8.81 6.79 2.04
C LYS A 29 -9.27 6.26 3.38
N THR A 30 -8.84 6.92 4.46
CA THR A 30 -9.32 6.57 5.81
C THR A 30 -10.82 6.70 5.89
N ARG A 31 -11.44 5.68 6.47
CA ARG A 31 -12.83 5.72 6.89
C ARG A 31 -12.93 6.58 8.15
N PRO A 32 -13.84 7.57 8.22
CA PRO A 32 -14.05 8.33 9.44
C PRO A 32 -14.36 7.40 10.62
N SER A 33 -13.72 7.61 11.75
CA SER A 33 -13.94 6.78 12.94
C SER A 33 -15.29 7.01 13.62
N GLY A 34 -15.97 8.10 13.25
CA GLY A 34 -17.23 8.53 13.87
C GLY A 34 -17.08 9.08 15.30
N LYS A 35 -15.85 9.15 15.83
CA LYS A 35 -15.61 9.74 17.15
C LYS A 35 -15.59 11.26 17.07
N PRO A 36 -16.24 11.97 18.02
CA PRO A 36 -16.12 13.41 18.10
C PRO A 36 -14.67 13.86 18.20
N GLY A 37 -14.27 14.83 17.37
CA GLY A 37 -12.89 15.35 17.35
C GLY A 37 -11.91 14.56 16.46
N ASP A 38 -12.30 13.43 15.87
CA ASP A 38 -11.50 12.74 14.87
C ASP A 38 -11.67 13.41 13.50
N THR A 39 -10.76 14.31 13.22
CA THR A 39 -10.76 15.13 12.01
C THR A 39 -9.59 14.82 11.07
N MET A 40 -8.73 13.86 11.45
CA MET A 40 -7.59 13.45 10.63
C MET A 40 -8.06 12.61 9.44
N LYS A 41 -7.73 13.06 8.23
CA LYS A 41 -7.97 12.32 7.00
C LYS A 41 -6.65 11.90 6.38
N GLN A 42 -6.56 10.66 5.93
CA GLN A 42 -5.38 10.19 5.19
C GLN A 42 -5.80 9.66 3.83
N THR A 43 -5.03 10.01 2.82
CA THR A 43 -5.12 9.41 1.49
C THR A 43 -3.77 8.74 1.21
N MET A 44 -3.79 7.44 0.92
CA MET A 44 -2.60 6.68 0.59
C MET A 44 -2.70 6.22 -0.85
N THR A 45 -1.70 6.60 -1.66
CA THR A 45 -1.54 6.12 -3.03
C THR A 45 -0.40 5.10 -3.06
N ILE A 46 -0.69 3.91 -3.58
CA ILE A 46 0.27 2.81 -3.66
C ILE A 46 0.37 2.38 -5.13
N GLU A 47 1.55 2.50 -5.69
CA GLU A 47 1.79 2.28 -7.12
C GLU A 47 3.11 1.53 -7.38
N PRO A 48 3.17 0.68 -8.42
CA PRO A 48 4.42 0.06 -8.84
C PRO A 48 5.36 1.10 -9.43
N VAL A 49 6.65 0.98 -9.14
CA VAL A 49 7.73 1.75 -9.75
C VAL A 49 8.87 0.80 -10.13
N ALA A 50 9.86 1.28 -10.90
CA ALA A 50 10.95 0.44 -11.41
C ALA A 50 11.70 -0.31 -10.28
N ASP A 51 11.90 0.37 -9.13
CA ASP A 51 12.69 -0.17 -8.02
C ASP A 51 11.85 -0.77 -6.88
N GLY A 52 10.55 -0.95 -7.07
CA GLY A 52 9.68 -1.54 -6.04
C GLY A 52 8.26 -0.98 -6.05
N ILE A 53 7.77 -0.67 -4.88
CA ILE A 53 6.43 -0.13 -4.65
C ILE A 53 6.58 1.23 -3.99
N LYS A 54 5.97 2.24 -4.59
CA LYS A 54 5.94 3.59 -4.03
C LYS A 54 4.67 3.80 -3.23
N PHE A 55 4.84 4.30 -2.04
CA PHE A 55 3.79 4.76 -1.15
C PHE A 55 3.85 6.27 -1.03
N THR A 56 2.73 6.92 -1.22
CA THR A 56 2.54 8.35 -0.94
C THR A 56 1.38 8.47 0.01
N THR A 57 1.59 9.09 1.16
CA THR A 57 0.54 9.30 2.17
C THR A 57 0.37 10.78 2.40
N ASP A 58 -0.81 11.28 2.11
CA ASP A 58 -1.23 12.64 2.40
C ASP A 58 -2.12 12.63 3.64
N ILE A 59 -1.75 13.42 4.64
CA ILE A 59 -2.46 13.53 5.91
C ILE A 59 -2.96 14.96 6.03
N GLU A 60 -4.27 15.10 6.18
CA GLU A 60 -4.94 16.37 6.49
C GLU A 60 -5.31 16.37 7.97
N PHE A 61 -4.82 17.38 8.71
CA PHE A 61 -5.24 17.62 10.07
C PHE A 61 -6.47 18.49 10.08
N GLY A 62 -7.48 18.10 10.86
CA GLY A 62 -8.74 18.83 10.90
C GLY A 62 -8.62 20.27 11.40
N SER A 63 -9.69 21.03 11.24
CA SER A 63 -9.80 22.44 11.65
C SER A 63 -8.80 23.42 11.01
N GLY A 64 -8.29 23.13 9.79
CA GLY A 64 -7.38 24.05 9.10
C GLY A 64 -5.94 24.05 9.62
N ALA A 65 -5.57 23.08 10.44
CA ALA A 65 -4.21 22.93 11.00
C ALA A 65 -3.14 22.54 9.96
N GLY A 66 -3.52 22.46 8.66
CA GLY A 66 -2.61 22.07 7.58
C GLY A 66 -2.56 20.56 7.35
N GLY A 67 -1.53 20.11 6.64
CA GLY A 67 -1.34 18.71 6.28
C GLY A 67 0.14 18.35 6.15
N MET A 68 0.38 17.07 5.96
CA MET A 68 1.72 16.52 5.73
C MET A 68 1.64 15.48 4.62
N SER A 69 2.62 15.47 3.74
CA SER A 69 2.80 14.42 2.74
C SER A 69 4.10 13.68 2.99
N THR A 70 4.03 12.36 2.95
CA THR A 70 5.20 11.49 3.05
C THR A 70 5.27 10.54 1.86
N THR A 71 6.47 10.18 1.45
CA THR A 71 6.69 9.21 0.37
C THR A 71 7.89 8.31 0.67
N TYR A 72 7.79 7.06 0.24
CA TYR A 72 8.90 6.10 0.26
C TYR A 72 8.72 5.02 -0.81
N VAL A 73 9.82 4.36 -1.16
CA VAL A 73 9.84 3.20 -2.07
C VAL A 73 10.39 2.00 -1.33
N THR A 74 9.72 0.87 -1.41
CA THR A 74 10.12 -0.38 -0.75
C THR A 74 9.84 -1.58 -1.63
N LYS A 75 10.59 -2.68 -1.45
CA LYS A 75 10.31 -3.98 -2.06
C LYS A 75 9.47 -4.88 -1.16
N LEU A 76 9.11 -4.43 0.03
CA LEU A 76 8.41 -5.22 1.06
C LEU A 76 9.17 -6.51 1.44
N ASP A 77 10.49 -6.44 1.44
CA ASP A 77 11.43 -7.54 1.72
C ASP A 77 12.06 -7.43 3.13
N GLY A 78 11.67 -6.41 3.91
CA GLY A 78 12.19 -6.13 5.24
C GLY A 78 13.41 -5.22 5.25
N ALA A 79 13.93 -4.78 4.10
CA ALA A 79 15.01 -3.81 4.03
C ALA A 79 14.56 -2.43 4.57
N GLU A 80 15.49 -1.74 5.22
CA GLU A 80 15.25 -0.38 5.70
C GLU A 80 15.29 0.62 4.55
N VAL A 81 14.29 1.49 4.48
CA VAL A 81 14.17 2.54 3.48
C VAL A 81 13.90 3.89 4.13
N PRO A 82 14.39 4.99 3.56
CA PRO A 82 14.08 6.34 4.04
C PRO A 82 12.65 6.74 3.65
N VAL A 83 11.98 7.44 4.57
CA VAL A 83 10.70 8.10 4.32
C VAL A 83 10.95 9.59 4.21
N TYR A 84 10.47 10.18 3.13
CA TYR A 84 10.67 11.60 2.81
C TYR A 84 9.40 12.41 3.07
N SER A 85 9.58 13.63 3.55
CA SER A 85 8.58 14.69 3.57
C SER A 85 9.24 15.99 3.14
N ALA A 86 8.62 16.71 2.19
CA ALA A 86 9.20 17.94 1.62
C ALA A 86 10.68 17.79 1.20
N GLY A 87 11.04 16.64 0.61
CA GLY A 87 12.41 16.34 0.14
C GLY A 87 13.44 16.01 1.23
N LYS A 88 13.03 15.93 2.50
CA LYS A 88 13.89 15.58 3.63
C LYS A 88 13.53 14.22 4.19
N VAL A 89 14.53 13.46 4.63
CA VAL A 89 14.29 12.20 5.38
C VAL A 89 13.73 12.55 6.76
N VAL A 90 12.54 12.05 7.06
CA VAL A 90 11.85 12.30 8.34
C VAL A 90 11.81 11.09 9.23
N MET A 91 11.89 9.89 8.66
CA MET A 91 11.96 8.62 9.41
C MET A 91 12.53 7.52 8.51
N LYS A 92 12.74 6.36 9.08
CA LYS A 92 13.12 5.13 8.39
C LYS A 92 12.03 4.08 8.59
N LEU A 93 11.81 3.28 7.57
CA LEU A 93 10.76 2.25 7.57
C LEU A 93 11.35 0.91 7.12
N ARG A 94 10.87 -0.16 7.72
CA ARG A 94 11.04 -1.54 7.25
C ARG A 94 9.66 -2.10 6.99
N GLY A 95 9.41 -2.60 5.80
CA GLY A 95 8.14 -3.23 5.43
C GLY A 95 8.39 -4.61 4.87
N LYS A 96 7.54 -5.57 5.26
CA LYS A 96 7.63 -6.95 4.78
C LYS A 96 6.24 -7.51 4.50
N LYS A 97 6.10 -8.18 3.35
CA LYS A 97 4.92 -8.99 3.07
C LYS A 97 5.03 -10.31 3.85
N THR A 98 4.07 -10.59 4.72
CA THR A 98 4.07 -11.77 5.61
C THR A 98 3.01 -12.80 5.25
N GLY A 99 2.13 -12.47 4.32
CA GLY A 99 1.09 -13.37 3.80
C GLY A 99 0.46 -12.83 2.52
N PRO A 100 -0.51 -13.53 1.93
CA PRO A 100 -1.16 -13.11 0.69
C PRO A 100 -1.74 -11.69 0.75
N ASN A 101 -2.34 -11.34 1.89
CA ASN A 101 -3.00 -10.06 2.14
C ASN A 101 -2.50 -9.40 3.43
N THR A 102 -1.32 -9.76 3.91
CA THR A 102 -0.79 -9.29 5.19
C THR A 102 0.61 -8.72 5.02
N TYR A 103 0.84 -7.57 5.63
CA TYR A 103 2.11 -6.86 5.63
C TYR A 103 2.42 -6.40 7.05
N GLU A 104 3.69 -6.43 7.41
CA GLU A 104 4.18 -5.93 8.70
C GLU A 104 5.22 -4.86 8.46
N GLY A 105 5.25 -3.87 9.33
CA GLY A 105 6.18 -2.76 9.22
C GLY A 105 6.68 -2.29 10.57
N SER A 106 7.82 -1.61 10.54
CA SER A 106 8.33 -0.84 11.66
C SER A 106 8.86 0.49 11.17
N VAL A 107 8.72 1.51 11.99
CA VAL A 107 9.25 2.85 11.74
C VAL A 107 10.15 3.29 12.88
N THR A 108 11.15 4.08 12.55
CA THR A 108 12.06 4.71 13.54
C THR A 108 12.32 6.15 13.08
N GLY A 109 12.15 7.09 13.98
CA GLY A 109 12.35 8.51 13.70
C GLY A 109 12.46 9.33 14.98
N PRO A 110 12.55 10.67 14.87
CA PRO A 110 12.67 11.58 16.01
C PRO A 110 11.51 11.47 17.01
N GLY A 111 10.32 11.06 16.54
CA GLY A 111 9.13 10.84 17.37
C GLY A 111 9.08 9.47 18.07
N GLY A 112 10.12 8.65 17.94
CA GLY A 112 10.19 7.31 18.51
C GLY A 112 10.13 6.19 17.48
N SER A 113 9.86 4.99 17.97
CA SER A 113 9.70 3.77 17.14
C SER A 113 8.27 3.29 17.18
N GLY A 114 7.83 2.69 16.07
CA GLY A 114 6.51 2.10 15.97
C GLY A 114 6.52 0.82 15.14
N THR A 115 5.45 0.05 15.29
CA THR A 115 5.19 -1.15 14.49
C THR A 115 3.79 -1.07 13.89
N SER A 116 3.58 -1.75 12.78
CA SER A 116 2.26 -1.84 12.16
C SER A 116 2.04 -3.20 11.53
N LYS A 117 0.77 -3.60 11.49
CA LYS A 117 0.28 -4.73 10.73
C LYS A 117 -0.82 -4.25 9.81
N THR A 118 -0.65 -4.48 8.52
CA THR A 118 -1.62 -4.14 7.49
C THR A 118 -2.27 -5.40 6.96
N THR A 119 -3.59 -5.41 6.86
CA THR A 119 -4.37 -6.52 6.32
C THR A 119 -5.33 -6.02 5.27
N LEU A 120 -5.34 -6.65 4.10
CA LEU A 120 -6.33 -6.41 3.05
C LEU A 120 -7.49 -7.37 3.20
N SER A 121 -8.72 -6.87 2.98
CA SER A 121 -9.89 -7.73 2.88
C SER A 121 -9.81 -8.65 1.65
N ALA A 122 -10.48 -9.79 1.70
CA ALA A 122 -10.47 -10.78 0.62
C ALA A 122 -10.99 -10.21 -0.72
N ASP A 123 -11.93 -9.25 -0.66
CA ASP A 123 -12.48 -8.56 -1.84
C ASP A 123 -11.60 -7.41 -2.33
N GLY A 124 -10.49 -7.11 -1.63
CA GLY A 124 -9.56 -6.04 -1.98
C GLY A 124 -10.11 -4.62 -1.82
N LYS A 125 -11.23 -4.44 -1.12
CA LYS A 125 -11.89 -3.12 -1.00
C LYS A 125 -11.55 -2.37 0.28
N THR A 126 -11.06 -3.08 1.29
CA THR A 126 -10.74 -2.51 2.60
C THR A 126 -9.33 -2.89 3.02
N MET A 127 -8.62 -1.95 3.59
CA MET A 127 -7.30 -2.14 4.20
C MET A 127 -7.36 -1.69 5.65
N THR A 128 -6.96 -2.56 6.56
CA THR A 128 -6.88 -2.26 7.99
C THR A 128 -5.41 -2.14 8.39
N VAL A 129 -5.07 -1.10 9.10
CA VAL A 129 -3.72 -0.85 9.63
C VAL A 129 -3.81 -0.75 11.15
N ASP A 130 -3.31 -1.75 11.82
CA ASP A 130 -3.13 -1.79 13.27
C ASP A 130 -1.70 -1.40 13.59
N GLY A 131 -1.49 -0.40 14.42
CA GLY A 131 -0.18 0.13 14.72
C GLY A 131 0.02 0.45 16.19
N MET A 132 1.29 0.58 16.55
CA MET A 132 1.72 1.11 17.85
C MET A 132 2.88 2.08 17.64
N ILE A 133 2.81 3.24 18.29
CA ILE A 133 3.91 4.20 18.38
C ILE A 133 4.15 4.44 19.87
N GLY A 134 5.25 3.88 20.38
CA GLY A 134 5.45 3.81 21.83
C GLY A 134 4.27 3.09 22.51
N PRO A 135 3.61 3.67 23.53
CA PRO A 135 2.44 3.08 24.19
C PRO A 135 1.10 3.36 23.47
N ILE A 136 1.11 4.13 22.39
CA ILE A 136 -0.12 4.56 21.70
C ILE A 136 -0.49 3.56 20.62
N ALA A 137 -1.63 2.89 20.80
CA ALA A 137 -2.21 2.02 19.79
C ALA A 137 -3.07 2.84 18.81
N SER A 138 -2.98 2.48 17.51
CA SER A 138 -3.81 3.04 16.45
C SER A 138 -4.49 1.93 15.67
N HIS A 139 -5.71 2.18 15.24
CA HIS A 139 -6.47 1.30 14.36
C HIS A 139 -7.10 2.17 13.27
N LEU A 140 -6.63 1.98 12.04
CA LEU A 140 -7.10 2.74 10.88
C LEU A 140 -7.71 1.79 9.86
N VAL A 141 -8.85 2.17 9.34
CA VAL A 141 -9.52 1.46 8.25
C VAL A 141 -9.53 2.37 7.04
N PHE A 142 -9.08 1.85 5.92
CA PHE A 142 -9.07 2.54 4.64
C PHE A 142 -10.04 1.85 3.68
N ASP A 143 -10.78 2.62 2.93
CA ASP A 143 -11.57 2.16 1.80
C ASP A 143 -10.83 2.45 0.50
N ARG A 144 -10.85 1.48 -0.43
CA ARG A 144 -10.30 1.67 -1.76
C ARG A 144 -11.21 2.63 -2.54
N VAL A 145 -10.62 3.66 -3.15
CA VAL A 145 -11.34 4.62 -3.98
C VAL A 145 -10.94 4.56 -5.45
N LYS A 146 -9.81 3.94 -5.77
CA LYS A 146 -9.32 3.61 -7.14
C LYS A 146 -8.37 2.43 -7.10
#